data_3194c9f820bc318421fb2c8d07ff48bd
#
_entry.id   3194c9f820bc318421fb2c8d07ff48bd
#
_cell.length_a   1.000
_cell.length_b   1.000
_cell.length_c   1.000
_cell.angle_alpha   90.00
_cell.angle_beta   90.00
_cell.angle_gamma   90.00
#
_symmetry.space_group_name_H-M   'P 1'
#
loop_
_entity.id
_entity.type
_entity.pdbx_description
1 polymer ?
#
loop_
_entity_poly.entity_id
_entity_poly.type
_entity_poly.pdbx_seq_one_letter_code
_entity_poly.pdbx_strand_id
1 'polypeptide(L)'
;MKKILKKIVKVVKSTKSTNLTTLKNQNIPLILQSMQKYLKSNNIKCDKSNDDGRINSCIDEDNIIHLLLKKYKNNIIRPKIRMWYDILVKDIKYGWLPVNIKSTTMETNDNTGNFAMCVYGYTDEKLNLHKSYKNGEMSSLLIKKIRAKKYNTSIGKDYYFLVINKNNPKDIIVNSVRGLTNLVANNNNLPFQICWKNNRKYNYINNIEKKIETLMNCFKKPKMSWIETFLSTIRNL
;
A
#
# COMPACT_ATOMS: atom_id res chain seq x y z
N MET A 1 10.05 48.31 -14.34
CA MET A 1 9.86 46.87 -14.55
C MET A 1 10.90 45.99 -13.82
N LYS A 2 12.21 46.15 -14.02
CA LYS A 2 13.25 45.30 -13.35
C LYS A 2 13.25 45.30 -11.83
N LYS A 3 12.89 46.41 -11.14
CA LYS A 3 12.79 46.47 -9.68
C LYS A 3 11.58 45.72 -9.10
N ILE A 4 10.46 45.69 -9.82
CA ILE A 4 9.24 44.98 -9.40
C ILE A 4 9.43 43.46 -9.52
N LEU A 5 10.07 43.02 -10.63
CA LEU A 5 10.41 41.59 -10.80
C LEU A 5 11.38 41.07 -9.72
N LYS A 6 12.39 41.88 -9.33
CA LYS A 6 13.29 41.51 -8.22
C LYS A 6 12.56 41.39 -6.86
N LYS A 7 11.54 42.22 -6.62
CA LYS A 7 10.73 42.18 -5.39
C LYS A 7 9.82 40.96 -5.36
N ILE A 8 9.21 40.59 -6.50
CA ILE A 8 8.37 39.39 -6.65
C ILE A 8 9.21 38.11 -6.47
N VAL A 9 10.40 38.04 -7.07
CA VAL A 9 11.31 36.90 -6.92
C VAL A 9 11.79 36.75 -5.46
N LYS A 10 11.98 37.87 -4.73
CA LYS A 10 12.37 37.82 -3.31
C LYS A 10 11.20 37.37 -2.40
N VAL A 11 9.97 37.76 -2.72
CA VAL A 11 8.76 37.30 -2.01
C VAL A 11 8.50 35.81 -2.27
N VAL A 12 8.63 35.35 -3.53
CA VAL A 12 8.46 33.93 -3.87
C VAL A 12 9.57 33.06 -3.26
N LYS A 13 10.80 33.57 -3.09
CA LYS A 13 11.87 32.86 -2.38
C LYS A 13 11.68 32.85 -0.86
N SER A 14 11.06 33.88 -0.25
CA SER A 14 10.78 33.90 1.19
C SER A 14 9.57 33.04 1.58
N THR A 15 8.56 32.92 0.70
CA THR A 15 7.43 32.01 0.92
C THR A 15 7.75 30.53 0.66
N LYS A 16 8.83 30.22 -0.06
CA LYS A 16 9.33 28.84 -0.19
C LYS A 16 10.15 28.35 1.01
N SER A 17 10.56 29.25 1.90
CA SER A 17 11.45 28.93 3.05
C SER A 17 10.72 28.66 4.37
N THR A 18 9.41 28.92 4.48
CA THR A 18 8.71 28.84 5.77
C THR A 18 7.68 27.73 5.91
N ASN A 19 7.50 26.87 4.91
CA ASN A 19 6.61 25.70 5.01
C ASN A 19 7.31 24.34 4.77
N LEU A 20 8.62 24.26 4.95
CA LEU A 20 9.28 23.00 5.29
C LEU A 20 9.20 22.78 6.82
N THR A 21 8.01 22.92 7.39
CA THR A 21 7.71 22.25 8.66
C THR A 21 7.97 20.78 8.41
N THR A 22 8.97 20.27 9.07
CA THR A 22 9.33 18.87 9.24
C THR A 22 8.07 18.01 9.13
N LEU A 23 7.80 17.49 7.93
CA LEU A 23 6.83 16.43 7.71
C LEU A 23 7.30 15.30 8.61
N LYS A 24 6.68 15.19 9.79
CA LYS A 24 6.94 14.08 10.70
C LYS A 24 6.71 12.83 9.89
N ASN A 25 7.79 12.11 9.57
CA ASN A 25 7.70 10.84 8.89
C ASN A 25 6.69 10.01 9.67
N GLN A 26 5.62 9.57 9.02
CA GLN A 26 4.69 8.66 9.66
C GLN A 26 5.47 7.38 9.95
N ASN A 27 5.61 7.06 11.21
CA ASN A 27 6.23 5.81 11.62
C ASN A 27 5.27 4.64 11.35
N ILE A 28 5.83 3.48 11.10
CA ILE A 28 5.07 2.22 11.08
C ILE A 28 4.24 2.14 12.37
N PRO A 29 2.94 1.78 12.31
CA PRO A 29 2.10 1.59 13.49
C PRO A 29 2.74 0.65 14.52
N LEU A 30 2.65 1.00 15.81
CA LEU A 30 3.34 0.26 16.88
C LEU A 30 2.93 -1.20 16.92
N ILE A 31 1.66 -1.50 16.67
CA ILE A 31 1.18 -2.87 16.61
C ILE A 31 1.87 -3.68 15.51
N LEU A 32 2.08 -3.10 14.33
CA LEU A 32 2.76 -3.78 13.21
C LEU A 32 4.26 -3.96 13.50
N GLN A 33 4.91 -3.01 14.16
CA GLN A 33 6.29 -3.20 14.65
C GLN A 33 6.37 -4.34 15.67
N SER A 34 5.41 -4.43 16.60
CA SER A 34 5.31 -5.51 17.57
C SER A 34 5.11 -6.86 16.88
N MET A 35 4.20 -6.94 15.90
CA MET A 35 3.97 -8.15 15.10
C MET A 35 5.22 -8.58 14.34
N GLN A 36 5.92 -7.64 13.71
CA GLN A 36 7.18 -7.91 13.01
C GLN A 36 8.24 -8.51 13.96
N LYS A 37 8.40 -7.91 15.15
CA LYS A 37 9.33 -8.42 16.18
C LYS A 37 8.94 -9.82 16.64
N TYR A 38 7.65 -10.04 16.90
CA TYR A 38 7.13 -11.34 17.31
C TYR A 38 7.37 -12.40 16.25
N LEU A 39 7.08 -12.14 15.00
CA LEU A 39 7.32 -13.09 13.91
C LEU A 39 8.82 -13.41 13.76
N LYS A 40 9.71 -12.41 13.89
CA LYS A 40 11.17 -12.61 13.85
C LYS A 40 11.69 -13.50 14.99
N SER A 41 11.04 -13.47 16.16
CA SER A 41 11.40 -14.30 17.31
C SER A 41 10.85 -15.73 17.23
N ASN A 42 9.92 -15.99 16.31
CA ASN A 42 9.34 -17.32 16.12
C ASN A 42 10.00 -18.03 14.94
N ASN A 43 10.03 -19.36 15.03
CA ASN A 43 10.57 -20.18 13.94
C ASN A 43 9.47 -20.41 12.89
N ILE A 44 9.29 -19.46 11.98
CA ILE A 44 8.35 -19.61 10.87
C ILE A 44 8.97 -20.58 9.87
N LYS A 45 8.25 -21.65 9.58
CA LYS A 45 8.58 -22.59 8.51
C LYS A 45 7.75 -22.26 7.29
N CYS A 46 8.39 -21.98 6.15
CA CYS A 46 7.72 -21.79 4.88
C CYS A 46 7.52 -23.12 4.18
N ASP A 47 6.33 -23.32 3.62
CA ASP A 47 5.96 -24.54 2.95
C ASP A 47 6.68 -24.65 1.60
N LYS A 48 7.09 -25.87 1.25
CA LYS A 48 7.74 -26.25 -0.02
C LYS A 48 7.16 -27.55 -0.58
N SER A 49 5.99 -27.97 -0.08
CA SER A 49 5.39 -29.26 -0.40
C SER A 49 4.77 -29.33 -1.81
N ASN A 50 4.44 -28.17 -2.38
CA ASN A 50 3.84 -28.09 -3.72
C ASN A 50 4.83 -27.48 -4.73
N ASP A 51 4.75 -27.95 -5.98
CA ASP A 51 5.50 -27.35 -7.10
C ASP A 51 4.98 -25.96 -7.45
N ASP A 52 3.66 -25.69 -7.25
CA ASP A 52 3.11 -24.35 -7.41
C ASP A 52 3.39 -23.49 -6.15
N GLY A 53 4.36 -22.59 -6.28
CA GLY A 53 4.74 -21.67 -5.22
C GLY A 53 3.62 -20.73 -4.74
N ARG A 54 2.50 -20.59 -5.49
CA ARG A 54 1.32 -19.81 -5.08
C ARG A 54 0.53 -20.55 -4.02
N ILE A 55 0.40 -21.89 -4.15
CA ILE A 55 -0.27 -22.74 -3.15
C ILE A 55 0.54 -22.68 -1.84
N ASN A 56 1.85 -22.87 -1.90
CA ASN A 56 2.72 -22.75 -0.73
C ASN A 56 2.62 -21.36 -0.08
N SER A 57 2.47 -20.28 -0.88
CA SER A 57 2.26 -18.94 -0.33
C SER A 57 0.97 -18.82 0.46
N CYS A 58 -0.13 -19.39 -0.03
CA CYS A 58 -1.42 -19.36 0.68
C CYS A 58 -1.34 -20.11 2.01
N ILE A 59 -0.67 -21.28 2.04
CA ILE A 59 -0.47 -22.06 3.26
C ILE A 59 0.37 -21.27 4.28
N ASP A 60 1.46 -20.67 3.82
CA ASP A 60 2.31 -19.82 4.66
C ASP A 60 1.55 -18.63 5.24
N GLU A 61 0.80 -17.91 4.41
CA GLU A 61 0.00 -16.74 4.81
C GLU A 61 -1.02 -17.12 5.89
N ASP A 62 -1.71 -18.25 5.73
CA ASP A 62 -2.63 -18.79 6.74
C ASP A 62 -1.93 -19.16 8.04
N ASN A 63 -0.80 -19.85 7.98
CA ASN A 63 0.01 -20.21 9.15
C ASN A 63 0.49 -18.96 9.91
N ILE A 64 0.92 -17.93 9.21
CA ILE A 64 1.34 -16.64 9.78
C ILE A 64 0.16 -15.97 10.48
N ILE A 65 -1.02 -15.93 9.84
CA ILE A 65 -2.24 -15.38 10.45
C ILE A 65 -2.61 -16.14 11.72
N HIS A 66 -2.57 -17.46 11.72
CA HIS A 66 -2.83 -18.28 12.92
C HIS A 66 -1.84 -17.99 14.05
N LEU A 67 -0.55 -17.85 13.72
CA LEU A 67 0.49 -17.49 14.69
C LEU A 67 0.22 -16.10 15.31
N LEU A 68 -0.15 -15.12 14.49
CA LEU A 68 -0.49 -13.78 14.95
C LEU A 68 -1.76 -13.80 15.83
N LEU A 69 -2.78 -14.55 15.46
CA LEU A 69 -4.03 -14.67 16.23
C LEU A 69 -3.79 -15.25 17.61
N LYS A 70 -2.86 -16.20 17.78
CA LYS A 70 -2.51 -16.75 19.09
C LYS A 70 -2.04 -15.67 20.06
N LYS A 71 -1.25 -14.69 19.60
CA LYS A 71 -0.68 -13.64 20.46
C LYS A 71 -1.55 -12.37 20.51
N TYR A 72 -2.18 -12.01 19.41
CA TYR A 72 -2.87 -10.72 19.25
C TYR A 72 -4.39 -10.88 19.08
N LYS A 73 -4.98 -11.94 19.66
CA LYS A 73 -6.41 -12.32 19.52
C LYS A 73 -7.37 -11.12 19.61
N ASN A 74 -7.15 -10.22 20.57
CA ASN A 74 -8.03 -9.06 20.81
C ASN A 74 -7.75 -7.88 19.89
N ASN A 75 -6.68 -7.93 19.11
CA ASN A 75 -6.24 -6.87 18.21
C ASN A 75 -6.32 -7.25 16.74
N ILE A 76 -6.79 -8.45 16.42
CA ILE A 76 -6.89 -8.94 15.04
C ILE A 76 -8.30 -9.43 14.79
N ILE A 77 -8.86 -9.03 13.64
CA ILE A 77 -10.06 -9.62 13.06
C ILE A 77 -9.67 -10.29 11.76
N ARG A 78 -9.93 -11.60 11.63
CA ARG A 78 -9.87 -12.30 10.35
C ARG A 78 -11.20 -12.07 9.62
N PRO A 79 -11.19 -11.49 8.42
CA PRO A 79 -12.40 -11.20 7.69
C PRO A 79 -13.01 -12.48 7.09
N LYS A 80 -14.22 -12.33 6.55
CA LYS A 80 -14.84 -13.34 5.67
C LYS A 80 -14.01 -13.48 4.39
N ILE A 81 -14.17 -14.61 3.71
CA ILE A 81 -13.51 -14.91 2.42
C ILE A 81 -13.81 -13.79 1.39
N ARG A 82 -12.83 -13.48 0.54
CA ARG A 82 -12.91 -12.49 -0.55
C ARG A 82 -12.97 -11.03 -0.11
N MET A 83 -12.41 -10.71 1.04
CA MET A 83 -12.15 -9.31 1.38
C MET A 83 -10.92 -8.78 0.63
N TRP A 84 -10.80 -7.48 0.59
CA TRP A 84 -9.69 -6.77 -0.08
C TRP A 84 -8.42 -6.64 0.78
N TYR A 85 -8.42 -7.26 1.95
CA TYR A 85 -7.31 -7.39 2.90
C TYR A 85 -7.40 -8.76 3.60
N ASP A 86 -6.31 -9.22 4.22
CA ASP A 86 -6.26 -10.52 4.86
C ASP A 86 -6.64 -10.47 6.34
N ILE A 87 -6.27 -9.39 7.03
CA ILE A 87 -6.64 -9.15 8.44
C ILE A 87 -6.88 -7.65 8.70
N LEU A 88 -7.74 -7.35 9.69
CA LEU A 88 -7.77 -6.04 10.35
C LEU A 88 -6.96 -6.10 11.62
N VAL A 89 -6.14 -5.09 11.85
CA VAL A 89 -5.30 -4.98 13.04
C VAL A 89 -5.64 -3.68 13.78
N LYS A 90 -5.91 -3.79 15.09
CA LYS A 90 -6.23 -2.63 15.93
C LYS A 90 -4.97 -1.98 16.47
N ASP A 91 -4.65 -0.79 15.96
CA ASP A 91 -3.60 0.08 16.50
C ASP A 91 -4.20 1.08 17.50
N ILE A 92 -3.45 1.38 18.57
CA ILE A 92 -3.92 2.30 19.62
C ILE A 92 -4.10 3.74 19.11
N LYS A 93 -3.30 4.14 18.15
CA LYS A 93 -3.30 5.51 17.60
C LYS A 93 -4.21 5.67 16.38
N TYR A 94 -4.25 4.64 15.53
CA TYR A 94 -4.87 4.75 14.21
C TYR A 94 -6.17 3.93 14.07
N GLY A 95 -6.57 3.19 15.11
CA GLY A 95 -7.75 2.33 15.05
C GLY A 95 -7.53 1.08 14.18
N TRP A 96 -8.55 0.63 13.46
CA TRP A 96 -8.48 -0.57 12.64
C TRP A 96 -7.75 -0.31 11.32
N LEU A 97 -6.70 -1.09 11.07
CA LEU A 97 -5.82 -1.00 9.90
C LEU A 97 -6.02 -2.26 9.03
N PRO A 98 -6.34 -2.11 7.73
CA PRO A 98 -6.34 -3.24 6.81
C PRO A 98 -4.89 -3.64 6.49
N VAL A 99 -4.59 -4.92 6.62
CA VAL A 99 -3.26 -5.50 6.43
C VAL A 99 -3.34 -6.69 5.49
N ASN A 100 -2.42 -6.75 4.55
CA ASN A 100 -2.17 -7.90 3.69
C ASN A 100 -0.93 -8.65 4.21
N ILE A 101 -1.05 -9.96 4.33
CA ILE A 101 0.05 -10.86 4.67
C ILE A 101 0.61 -11.44 3.39
N LYS A 102 1.93 -11.45 3.25
CA LYS A 102 2.60 -12.04 2.09
C LYS A 102 3.76 -12.93 2.49
N SER A 103 3.83 -14.10 1.84
CA SER A 103 4.98 -14.98 1.86
C SER A 103 5.57 -15.08 0.46
N THR A 104 6.81 -14.59 0.25
CA THR A 104 7.40 -14.42 -1.08
C THR A 104 8.92 -14.54 -1.05
N THR A 105 9.53 -14.78 -2.20
CA THR A 105 11.00 -14.81 -2.34
C THR A 105 11.66 -13.43 -2.34
N MET A 106 10.90 -12.35 -2.31
CA MET A 106 11.32 -10.95 -2.43
C MET A 106 11.80 -10.51 -3.82
N GLU A 107 12.23 -11.42 -4.66
CA GLU A 107 12.81 -11.13 -6.00
C GLU A 107 11.73 -11.08 -7.09
N THR A 108 10.63 -11.78 -6.91
CA THR A 108 9.53 -11.85 -7.87
C THR A 108 8.56 -10.68 -7.70
N ASN A 109 7.80 -10.39 -8.76
CA ASN A 109 6.73 -9.42 -8.72
C ASN A 109 5.46 -10.08 -8.19
N ASP A 110 4.97 -9.59 -7.04
CA ASP A 110 3.77 -10.12 -6.41
C ASP A 110 2.50 -9.41 -6.87
N ASN A 111 1.48 -10.19 -7.19
CA ASN A 111 0.13 -9.75 -7.51
C ASN A 111 -0.61 -9.31 -6.23
N THR A 112 -0.21 -8.21 -5.65
CA THR A 112 -0.75 -7.75 -4.36
C THR A 112 -1.69 -6.56 -4.52
N GLY A 113 -1.55 -5.80 -5.62
CA GLY A 113 -2.35 -4.60 -5.85
C GLY A 113 -3.82 -4.90 -6.11
N ASN A 114 -4.73 -4.18 -5.46
CA ASN A 114 -6.15 -4.16 -5.79
C ASN A 114 -6.70 -2.73 -5.74
N PHE A 115 -7.82 -2.48 -6.42
CA PHE A 115 -8.38 -1.12 -6.52
C PHE A 115 -8.97 -0.61 -5.21
N ALA A 116 -9.54 -1.47 -4.36
CA ALA A 116 -10.06 -1.05 -3.05
C ALA A 116 -8.93 -0.53 -2.15
N MET A 117 -7.78 -1.20 -2.17
CA MET A 117 -6.57 -0.76 -1.49
C MET A 117 -6.11 0.62 -2.00
N CYS A 118 -6.12 0.85 -3.33
CA CYS A 118 -5.75 2.15 -3.92
C CYS A 118 -6.73 3.25 -3.50
N VAL A 119 -8.04 2.99 -3.56
CA VAL A 119 -9.07 3.93 -3.10
C VAL A 119 -8.86 4.26 -1.63
N TYR A 120 -8.67 3.25 -0.78
CA TYR A 120 -8.50 3.45 0.66
C TYR A 120 -7.22 4.24 0.99
N GLY A 121 -6.09 3.88 0.39
CA GLY A 121 -4.79 4.49 0.69
C GLY A 121 -4.61 5.88 0.06
N TYR A 122 -5.10 6.09 -1.15
CA TYR A 122 -4.80 7.30 -1.92
C TYR A 122 -5.91 8.36 -1.90
N THR A 123 -7.16 8.02 -1.58
CA THR A 123 -8.27 8.96 -1.64
C THR A 123 -8.91 9.24 -0.29
N ASP A 124 -9.71 10.30 -0.19
CA ASP A 124 -10.47 10.65 1.02
C ASP A 124 -11.63 9.68 1.32
N GLU A 125 -11.93 8.73 0.41
CA GLU A 125 -13.05 7.82 0.54
C GLU A 125 -12.98 6.97 1.80
N LYS A 126 -14.07 6.88 2.53
CA LYS A 126 -14.23 6.06 3.73
C LYS A 126 -14.83 4.71 3.35
N LEU A 127 -13.98 3.74 3.00
CA LEU A 127 -14.46 2.39 2.74
C LEU A 127 -14.92 1.71 4.03
N ASN A 128 -16.04 0.98 3.94
CA ASN A 128 -16.48 0.11 5.02
C ASN A 128 -15.54 -1.11 5.10
N LEU A 129 -14.84 -1.25 6.22
CA LEU A 129 -13.87 -2.33 6.43
C LEU A 129 -14.53 -3.72 6.54
N HIS A 130 -15.86 -3.82 6.61
CA HIS A 130 -16.58 -5.10 6.69
C HIS A 130 -17.33 -5.44 5.38
N LYS A 131 -17.06 -4.70 4.29
CA LYS A 131 -17.66 -4.90 2.96
C LYS A 131 -16.59 -5.31 1.95
N SER A 132 -16.93 -6.28 1.10
CA SER A 132 -16.17 -6.58 -0.12
C SER A 132 -16.56 -5.62 -1.25
N TYR A 133 -15.63 -5.40 -2.18
CA TYR A 133 -15.82 -4.47 -3.30
C TYR A 133 -15.42 -5.11 -4.62
N LYS A 134 -16.15 -4.81 -5.69
CA LYS A 134 -15.82 -5.24 -7.05
C LYS A 134 -14.72 -4.35 -7.64
N ASN A 135 -13.77 -4.92 -8.37
CA ASN A 135 -12.68 -4.16 -8.99
C ASN A 135 -13.18 -3.05 -9.93
N GLY A 136 -14.21 -3.29 -10.73
CA GLY A 136 -14.78 -2.29 -11.62
C GLY A 136 -15.40 -1.10 -10.89
N GLU A 137 -16.11 -1.35 -9.78
CA GLU A 137 -16.64 -0.30 -8.90
C GLU A 137 -15.51 0.57 -8.32
N MET A 138 -14.47 -0.08 -7.79
CA MET A 138 -13.36 0.61 -7.15
C MET A 138 -12.46 1.34 -8.15
N SER A 139 -12.25 0.81 -9.35
CA SER A 139 -11.51 1.53 -10.39
C SER A 139 -12.23 2.81 -10.83
N SER A 140 -13.54 2.74 -11.04
CA SER A 140 -14.37 3.92 -11.37
C SER A 140 -14.36 4.97 -10.26
N LEU A 141 -14.44 4.52 -9.00
CA LEU A 141 -14.38 5.40 -7.84
C LEU A 141 -12.99 6.06 -7.72
N LEU A 142 -11.91 5.30 -7.92
CA LEU A 142 -10.54 5.82 -7.90
C LEU A 142 -10.36 6.94 -8.95
N ILE A 143 -10.82 6.71 -10.19
CA ILE A 143 -10.78 7.71 -11.27
C ILE A 143 -11.56 8.96 -10.86
N LYS A 144 -12.81 8.81 -10.39
CA LYS A 144 -13.63 9.93 -9.94
C LYS A 144 -12.94 10.76 -8.86
N LYS A 145 -12.31 10.11 -7.89
CA LYS A 145 -11.63 10.79 -6.78
C LYS A 145 -10.34 11.50 -7.23
N ILE A 146 -9.56 10.87 -8.12
CA ILE A 146 -8.35 11.49 -8.69
C ILE A 146 -8.72 12.74 -9.49
N ARG A 147 -9.73 12.67 -10.36
CA ARG A 147 -10.25 13.82 -11.14
C ARG A 147 -10.68 14.97 -10.24
N ALA A 148 -11.37 14.66 -9.14
CA ALA A 148 -11.83 15.66 -8.18
C ALA A 148 -10.74 16.12 -7.21
N LYS A 149 -9.49 15.64 -7.33
CA LYS A 149 -8.38 15.88 -6.40
C LYS A 149 -8.74 15.58 -4.94
N LYS A 150 -9.63 14.61 -4.71
CA LYS A 150 -10.10 14.17 -3.39
C LYS A 150 -9.12 13.15 -2.80
N TYR A 151 -8.00 13.65 -2.33
CA TYR A 151 -6.88 12.84 -1.86
C TYR A 151 -6.94 12.54 -0.36
N ASN A 152 -6.29 11.45 0.04
CA ASN A 152 -6.15 11.07 1.43
C ASN A 152 -5.12 11.96 2.13
N THR A 153 -5.58 12.88 2.96
CA THR A 153 -4.75 13.75 3.80
C THR A 153 -4.56 13.20 5.23
N SER A 154 -5.29 12.12 5.58
CA SER A 154 -5.25 11.57 6.94
C SER A 154 -3.95 10.81 7.19
N ILE A 155 -3.28 11.14 8.28
CA ILE A 155 -2.17 10.36 8.83
C ILE A 155 -2.78 9.11 9.48
N GLY A 156 -2.29 7.91 9.11
CA GLY A 156 -2.76 6.64 9.69
C GLY A 156 -3.85 5.92 8.90
N LYS A 157 -4.61 6.61 8.04
CA LYS A 157 -5.48 5.94 7.08
C LYS A 157 -4.63 5.42 5.91
N ASP A 158 -4.12 4.21 6.03
CA ASP A 158 -3.30 3.57 5.02
C ASP A 158 -3.55 2.05 4.99
N TYR A 159 -3.18 1.42 3.91
CA TYR A 159 -3.23 -0.02 3.74
C TYR A 159 -1.82 -0.59 3.91
N TYR A 160 -1.68 -1.56 4.80
CA TYR A 160 -0.37 -2.07 5.19
C TYR A 160 -0.09 -3.45 4.62
N PHE A 161 1.21 -3.77 4.55
CA PHE A 161 1.73 -5.07 4.16
C PHE A 161 2.66 -5.59 5.25
N LEU A 162 2.52 -6.87 5.58
CA LEU A 162 3.44 -7.63 6.40
C LEU A 162 3.97 -8.77 5.53
N VAL A 163 5.23 -8.68 5.15
CA VAL A 163 5.82 -9.53 4.10
C VAL A 163 6.95 -10.35 4.66
N ILE A 164 6.88 -11.65 4.50
CA ILE A 164 7.85 -12.63 4.98
C ILE A 164 8.66 -13.17 3.80
N ASN A 165 9.97 -13.16 3.92
CA ASN A 165 10.86 -13.76 2.94
C ASN A 165 10.92 -15.28 3.12
N LYS A 166 10.43 -16.04 2.13
CA LYS A 166 10.45 -17.51 2.14
C LYS A 166 11.85 -18.10 2.28
N ASN A 167 12.87 -17.41 1.73
CA ASN A 167 14.26 -17.85 1.76
C ASN A 167 14.93 -17.53 3.10
N ASN A 168 14.42 -16.53 3.82
CA ASN A 168 14.88 -16.15 5.15
C ASN A 168 13.68 -15.66 5.99
N PRO A 169 12.96 -16.53 6.70
CA PRO A 169 11.74 -16.14 7.44
C PRO A 169 11.94 -15.12 8.57
N LYS A 170 13.21 -14.84 8.96
CA LYS A 170 13.53 -13.73 9.88
C LYS A 170 13.60 -12.38 9.16
N ASP A 171 13.68 -12.38 7.83
CA ASP A 171 13.64 -11.18 7.01
C ASP A 171 12.20 -10.80 6.71
N ILE A 172 11.65 -9.90 7.53
CA ILE A 172 10.25 -9.48 7.49
C ILE A 172 10.18 -7.98 7.23
N ILE A 173 9.38 -7.60 6.23
CA ILE A 173 9.14 -6.22 5.85
C ILE A 173 7.76 -5.79 6.37
N VAL A 174 7.66 -4.58 6.89
CA VAL A 174 6.40 -3.84 7.05
C VAL A 174 6.45 -2.62 6.15
N ASN A 175 5.46 -2.48 5.29
CA ASN A 175 5.32 -1.33 4.40
C ASN A 175 3.84 -0.96 4.26
N SER A 176 3.54 0.09 3.51
CA SER A 176 2.17 0.52 3.21
C SER A 176 2.04 0.98 1.77
N VAL A 177 0.80 1.11 1.30
CA VAL A 177 0.52 1.65 -0.05
C VAL A 177 1.18 3.02 -0.24
N ARG A 178 1.15 3.86 0.77
CA ARG A 178 1.81 5.19 0.74
C ARG A 178 3.33 5.10 0.97
N GLY A 179 3.82 4.00 1.50
CA GLY A 179 5.25 3.73 1.69
C GLY A 179 5.94 3.12 0.47
N LEU A 180 5.20 2.53 -0.47
CA LEU A 180 5.77 1.94 -1.68
C LEU A 180 6.40 3.02 -2.57
N THR A 181 7.60 2.77 -3.06
CA THR A 181 8.34 3.69 -3.94
C THR A 181 8.46 3.18 -5.37
N ASN A 182 8.35 1.86 -5.55
CA ASN A 182 8.46 1.22 -6.85
C ASN A 182 7.24 0.32 -7.07
N LEU A 183 6.48 0.58 -8.14
CA LEU A 183 5.36 -0.22 -8.58
C LEU A 183 5.68 -0.79 -9.96
N VAL A 184 5.29 -2.03 -10.20
CA VAL A 184 5.51 -2.73 -11.47
C VAL A 184 4.18 -2.88 -12.19
N ALA A 185 4.18 -2.66 -13.51
CA ALA A 185 2.99 -2.86 -14.33
C ALA A 185 2.50 -4.30 -14.23
N ASN A 186 1.18 -4.47 -14.16
CA ASN A 186 0.54 -5.78 -14.12
C ASN A 186 -0.24 -6.00 -15.44
N ASN A 187 0.04 -7.10 -16.10
CA ASN A 187 -0.67 -7.50 -17.32
C ASN A 187 -2.01 -8.22 -17.04
N ASN A 188 -2.33 -8.46 -15.77
CA ASN A 188 -3.58 -9.06 -15.30
C ASN A 188 -4.57 -7.95 -14.85
N ASN A 189 -5.70 -8.35 -14.28
CA ASN A 189 -6.78 -7.44 -13.87
C ASN A 189 -6.51 -6.62 -12.59
N LEU A 190 -5.26 -6.50 -12.17
CA LEU A 190 -4.88 -5.77 -10.95
C LEU A 190 -4.17 -4.45 -11.30
N PRO A 191 -4.25 -3.43 -10.45
CA PRO A 191 -3.67 -2.12 -10.75
C PRO A 191 -2.14 -2.13 -10.86
N PHE A 192 -1.45 -3.00 -10.12
CA PHE A 192 0.01 -3.12 -10.16
C PHE A 192 0.50 -4.39 -9.46
N GLN A 193 1.78 -4.69 -9.64
CA GLN A 193 2.56 -5.66 -8.88
C GLN A 193 3.58 -4.95 -8.00
N ILE A 194 4.08 -5.66 -6.98
CA ILE A 194 5.11 -5.16 -6.06
C ILE A 194 6.31 -6.10 -6.07
N CYS A 195 7.49 -5.58 -6.40
CA CYS A 195 8.75 -6.24 -6.11
C CYS A 195 9.26 -5.78 -4.74
N TRP A 196 9.29 -6.69 -3.77
CA TRP A 196 9.61 -6.35 -2.39
C TRP A 196 11.08 -6.03 -2.15
N LYS A 197 11.97 -6.53 -2.98
CA LYS A 197 13.39 -6.13 -3.00
C LYS A 197 13.55 -4.61 -3.12
N ASN A 198 12.72 -3.98 -3.96
CA ASN A 198 12.75 -2.55 -4.23
C ASN A 198 11.91 -1.71 -3.23
N ASN A 199 11.13 -2.37 -2.36
CA ASN A 199 10.21 -1.74 -1.42
C ASN A 199 10.48 -2.13 0.04
N ARG A 200 11.73 -2.44 0.37
CA ARG A 200 12.14 -2.91 1.71
C ARG A 200 12.02 -1.84 2.79
N LYS A 201 12.32 -0.60 2.46
CA LYS A 201 12.28 0.52 3.41
C LYS A 201 10.90 1.16 3.40
N TYR A 202 10.35 1.33 4.60
CA TYR A 202 9.15 2.15 4.77
C TYR A 202 9.50 3.60 4.52
N ASN A 203 9.07 4.12 3.39
CA ASN A 203 9.31 5.51 3.00
C ASN A 203 7.97 6.22 2.77
N TYR A 204 7.33 6.58 3.88
CA TYR A 204 6.05 7.26 3.84
C TYR A 204 6.18 8.62 3.16
N ILE A 205 5.49 8.78 2.05
CA ILE A 205 5.44 10.04 1.31
C ILE A 205 4.05 10.65 1.53
N ASN A 206 4.03 11.83 2.13
CA ASN A 206 2.78 12.56 2.37
C ASN A 206 2.21 13.20 1.10
N ASN A 207 3.03 13.37 0.06
CA ASN A 207 2.58 13.88 -1.24
C ASN A 207 1.86 12.77 -2.04
N ILE A 208 0.54 12.75 -1.95
CA ILE A 208 -0.31 11.78 -2.65
C ILE A 208 -0.24 11.96 -4.16
N GLU A 209 -0.10 13.18 -4.68
CA GLU A 209 0.00 13.44 -6.12
C GLU A 209 1.20 12.70 -6.71
N LYS A 210 2.35 12.73 -6.04
CA LYS A 210 3.52 11.94 -6.45
C LYS A 210 3.27 10.43 -6.42
N LYS A 211 2.46 9.93 -5.48
CA LYS A 211 2.06 8.51 -5.41
C LYS A 211 1.13 8.13 -6.55
N ILE A 212 0.19 8.99 -6.87
CA ILE A 212 -0.71 8.80 -8.02
C ILE A 212 0.08 8.84 -9.32
N GLU A 213 1.05 9.73 -9.46
CA GLU A 213 1.96 9.74 -10.60
C GLU A 213 2.74 8.41 -10.72
N THR A 214 3.24 7.87 -9.61
CA THR A 214 3.91 6.55 -9.58
C THR A 214 2.96 5.44 -10.04
N LEU A 215 1.71 5.44 -9.56
CA LEU A 215 0.68 4.51 -10.00
C LEU A 215 0.38 4.66 -11.50
N MET A 216 0.22 5.90 -11.97
CA MET A 216 -0.04 6.21 -13.39
C MET A 216 1.09 5.72 -14.30
N ASN A 217 2.34 5.84 -13.86
CA ASN A 217 3.49 5.36 -14.60
C ASN A 217 3.51 3.84 -14.77
N CYS A 218 2.88 3.08 -13.85
CA CYS A 218 2.69 1.65 -14.02
C CYS A 218 1.79 1.30 -15.19
N PHE A 219 0.79 2.15 -15.49
CA PHE A 219 -0.16 1.90 -16.57
C PHE A 219 0.35 2.29 -17.97
N LYS A 220 1.48 2.96 -18.08
CA LYS A 220 2.00 3.41 -19.40
C LYS A 220 2.52 2.27 -20.29
N LYS A 221 2.74 1.07 -19.74
CA LYS A 221 3.39 -0.04 -20.44
C LYS A 221 2.47 -1.18 -20.92
N PRO A 222 1.43 -1.61 -20.20
CA PRO A 222 0.59 -2.71 -20.64
C PRO A 222 -0.50 -2.26 -21.61
N LYS A 223 -0.64 -2.98 -22.72
CA LYS A 223 -1.72 -2.80 -23.71
C LYS A 223 -2.93 -3.65 -23.29
N MET A 224 -3.71 -3.22 -22.32
CA MET A 224 -4.97 -3.87 -21.96
C MET A 224 -6.11 -2.86 -22.06
N SER A 225 -7.26 -3.27 -22.58
CA SER A 225 -8.39 -2.39 -22.90
C SER A 225 -8.86 -1.54 -21.70
N TRP A 226 -8.94 -2.10 -20.51
CA TRP A 226 -9.33 -1.36 -19.31
C TRP A 226 -8.26 -0.32 -18.89
N ILE A 227 -6.99 -0.61 -19.14
CA ILE A 227 -5.87 0.31 -18.88
C ILE A 227 -5.90 1.48 -19.84
N GLU A 228 -6.21 1.23 -21.11
CA GLU A 228 -6.35 2.30 -22.11
C GLU A 228 -7.52 3.22 -21.76
N THR A 229 -8.66 2.67 -21.34
CA THR A 229 -9.80 3.44 -20.84
C THR A 229 -9.42 4.24 -19.61
N PHE A 230 -8.72 3.64 -18.64
CA PHE A 230 -8.24 4.32 -17.44
C PHE A 230 -7.28 5.47 -17.78
N LEU A 231 -6.30 5.21 -18.65
CA LEU A 231 -5.32 6.20 -19.08
C LEU A 231 -5.95 7.34 -19.87
N SER A 232 -6.85 7.05 -20.82
CA SER A 232 -7.56 8.07 -21.59
C SER A 232 -8.41 8.97 -20.70
N THR A 233 -9.04 8.37 -19.68
CA THR A 233 -9.87 9.07 -18.70
C THR A 233 -9.07 10.03 -17.81
N ILE A 234 -7.82 9.70 -17.49
CA ILE A 234 -6.96 10.51 -16.60
C ILE A 234 -6.12 11.53 -17.39
N ARG A 235 -5.74 11.23 -18.64
CA ARG A 235 -4.99 12.17 -19.50
C ARG A 235 -5.73 13.47 -19.79
N ASN A 236 -7.06 13.46 -19.61
CA ASN A 236 -7.92 14.62 -19.77
C ASN A 236 -8.12 15.39 -18.44
N LEU A 237 -7.28 15.11 -17.44
CA LEU A 237 -7.16 15.80 -16.16
C LEU A 237 -5.98 16.79 -16.18
#